data_5ae0d67b94db3e3fe1d8b26fdc0f1745
#
_entry.id   5ae0d67b94db3e3fe1d8b26fdc0f1745
#
_cell.length_a   1.000
_cell.length_b   1.000
_cell.length_c   1.000
_cell.angle_alpha   90.00
_cell.angle_beta   90.00
_cell.angle_gamma   90.00
#
_symmetry.space_group_name_H-M   'P 1'
#
loop_
_entity.id
_entity.type
_entity.pdbx_description
1 polymer ?
#
loop_
_entity_poly.entity_id
_entity_poly.type
_entity_poly.pdbx_seq_one_letter_code
_entity_poly.pdbx_strand_id
1 'polypeptide(L)'
;FWLALVFTLAAFGVQLYVLKLSFTKGKDARSKFYGFPIARIGVVYLIVQIVLSFLFMAIAKFCAAWIAGIIFVLLLAAAAVGVIAADAMRDEVERQDAQLKTDVAAMRALQSRAAALVSRCEDAALKADAQKLSDAFRYSDPVTNAATKDIEHELSACMDELERAVLDNDTESAKVLIKRAAAQLAERNRLCKLN
;
A
#
# COMPACT_ATOMS: atom_id res chain seq x y z
N PHE A 1 3.10 45.97 -9.60
CA PHE A 1 2.18 45.29 -10.51
C PHE A 1 2.85 44.12 -11.24
N TRP A 2 3.93 44.36 -12.01
CA TRP A 2 4.60 43.34 -12.81
C TRP A 2 5.07 42.14 -12.00
N LEU A 3 5.65 42.34 -10.81
CA LEU A 3 6.05 41.24 -9.89
C LEU A 3 4.87 40.37 -9.51
N ALA A 4 3.76 40.96 -9.08
CA ALA A 4 2.56 40.20 -8.71
C ALA A 4 2.03 39.38 -9.88
N LEU A 5 2.00 39.95 -11.09
CA LEU A 5 1.54 39.29 -12.30
C LEU A 5 2.44 38.09 -12.66
N VAL A 6 3.77 38.27 -12.65
CA VAL A 6 4.73 37.20 -12.96
C VAL A 6 4.62 36.04 -11.98
N PHE A 7 4.58 36.31 -10.67
CA PHE A 7 4.47 35.25 -9.66
C PHE A 7 3.09 34.57 -9.66
N THR A 8 2.02 35.28 -10.00
CA THR A 8 0.69 34.66 -10.15
C THR A 8 0.65 33.73 -11.38
N LEU A 9 1.26 34.11 -12.50
CA LEU A 9 1.40 33.25 -13.67
C LEU A 9 2.29 32.03 -13.36
N ALA A 10 3.40 32.23 -12.63
CA ALA A 10 4.24 31.15 -12.17
C ALA A 10 3.46 30.18 -11.27
N ALA A 11 2.66 30.67 -10.33
CA ALA A 11 1.82 29.86 -9.46
C ALA A 11 0.80 29.03 -10.25
N PHE A 12 0.20 29.62 -11.30
CA PHE A 12 -0.69 28.89 -12.19
C PHE A 12 0.05 27.77 -12.95
N GLY A 13 1.25 28.05 -13.45
CA GLY A 13 2.12 27.06 -14.09
C GLY A 13 2.49 25.89 -13.14
N VAL A 14 2.86 26.22 -11.91
CA VAL A 14 3.11 25.24 -10.85
C VAL A 14 1.87 24.39 -10.58
N GLN A 15 0.68 24.99 -10.51
CA GLN A 15 -0.57 24.27 -10.31
C GLN A 15 -0.85 23.26 -11.44
N LEU A 16 -0.65 23.65 -12.70
CA LEU A 16 -0.83 22.74 -13.83
C LEU A 16 0.17 21.59 -13.78
N TYR A 17 1.44 21.88 -13.44
CA TYR A 17 2.47 20.85 -13.27
C TYR A 17 2.12 19.88 -12.15
N VAL A 18 1.70 20.38 -10.98
CA VAL A 18 1.31 19.58 -9.82
C VAL A 18 0.08 18.72 -10.12
N LEU A 19 -0.91 19.24 -10.84
CA LEU A 19 -2.06 18.45 -11.30
C LEU A 19 -1.60 17.31 -12.22
N LYS A 20 -0.73 17.61 -13.19
CA LYS A 20 -0.17 16.57 -14.06
C LYS A 20 0.57 15.50 -13.26
N LEU A 21 1.44 15.89 -12.33
CA LEU A 21 2.20 14.98 -11.47
C LEU A 21 1.28 14.10 -10.61
N SER A 22 0.23 14.70 -10.02
CA SER A 22 -0.72 14.01 -9.14
C SER A 22 -1.51 12.91 -9.85
N PHE A 23 -1.86 13.10 -11.13
CA PHE A 23 -2.74 12.17 -11.84
C PHE A 23 -2.05 11.30 -12.89
N THR A 24 -0.82 11.63 -13.31
CA THR A 24 -0.10 10.88 -14.36
C THR A 24 0.68 9.68 -13.80
N LYS A 25 1.24 9.77 -12.59
CA LYS A 25 2.05 8.69 -11.99
C LYS A 25 1.23 7.46 -11.52
N GLY A 26 -0.08 7.57 -11.34
CA GLY A 26 -0.91 6.48 -10.81
C GLY A 26 -1.42 5.51 -11.86
N LYS A 27 -0.95 4.25 -11.86
CA LYS A 27 -1.47 3.18 -12.71
C LYS A 27 -2.80 2.60 -12.17
N ASP A 28 -2.98 2.56 -10.87
CA ASP A 28 -4.15 2.00 -10.18
C ASP A 28 -5.03 3.10 -9.58
N ALA A 29 -6.33 2.79 -9.37
CA ALA A 29 -7.27 3.71 -8.74
C ALA A 29 -6.80 4.17 -7.34
N ARG A 30 -6.18 3.27 -6.55
CA ARG A 30 -5.59 3.61 -5.24
C ARG A 30 -4.43 4.58 -5.36
N SER A 31 -3.54 4.41 -6.33
CA SER A 31 -2.41 5.30 -6.56
C SER A 31 -2.85 6.72 -6.93
N LYS A 32 -4.00 6.89 -7.60
CA LYS A 32 -4.59 8.21 -7.87
C LYS A 32 -5.07 8.92 -6.59
N PHE A 33 -5.55 8.17 -5.59
CA PHE A 33 -5.94 8.75 -4.30
C PHE A 33 -4.74 9.36 -3.55
N TYR A 34 -3.55 8.78 -3.66
CA TYR A 34 -2.32 9.32 -3.05
C TYR A 34 -1.83 10.61 -3.74
N GLY A 35 -2.33 10.95 -4.93
CA GLY A 35 -2.09 12.22 -5.59
C GLY A 35 -2.88 13.40 -5.03
N PHE A 36 -3.96 13.17 -4.27
CA PHE A 36 -4.81 14.22 -3.71
C PHE A 36 -4.08 15.19 -2.76
N PRO A 37 -3.23 14.73 -1.81
CA PRO A 37 -2.46 15.63 -0.95
C PRO A 37 -1.53 16.55 -1.75
N ILE A 38 -0.92 16.04 -2.82
CA ILE A 38 -0.02 16.81 -3.70
C ILE A 38 -0.81 17.90 -4.43
N ALA A 39 -1.95 17.55 -5.02
CA ALA A 39 -2.83 18.50 -5.69
C ALA A 39 -3.32 19.60 -4.75
N ARG A 40 -3.64 19.26 -3.48
CA ARG A 40 -4.07 20.20 -2.45
C ARG A 40 -3.00 21.25 -2.13
N ILE A 41 -1.72 20.86 -2.06
CA ILE A 41 -0.61 21.79 -1.82
C ILE A 41 -0.56 22.83 -2.94
N GLY A 42 -0.67 22.43 -4.20
CA GLY A 42 -0.69 23.34 -5.32
C GLY A 42 -1.87 24.32 -5.30
N VAL A 43 -3.07 23.85 -4.96
CA VAL A 43 -4.27 24.71 -4.84
C VAL A 43 -4.10 25.72 -3.72
N VAL A 44 -3.62 25.30 -2.54
CA VAL A 44 -3.37 26.20 -1.40
C VAL A 44 -2.33 27.25 -1.78
N TYR A 45 -1.22 26.84 -2.41
CA TYR A 45 -0.21 27.77 -2.89
C TYR A 45 -0.81 28.82 -3.85
N LEU A 46 -1.59 28.39 -4.84
CA LEU A 46 -2.22 29.28 -5.80
C LEU A 46 -3.14 30.31 -5.13
N ILE A 47 -3.99 29.87 -4.20
CA ILE A 47 -4.91 30.74 -3.47
C ILE A 47 -4.13 31.77 -2.64
N VAL A 48 -3.14 31.32 -1.86
CA VAL A 48 -2.31 32.19 -1.03
C VAL A 48 -1.55 33.20 -1.89
N GLN A 49 -0.99 32.77 -3.03
CA GLN A 49 -0.28 33.65 -3.96
C GLN A 49 -1.21 34.75 -4.51
N ILE A 50 -2.43 34.39 -4.90
CA ILE A 50 -3.40 35.38 -5.42
C ILE A 50 -3.76 36.38 -4.32
N VAL A 51 -4.10 35.92 -3.12
CA VAL A 51 -4.46 36.80 -1.99
C VAL A 51 -3.32 37.76 -1.65
N LEU A 52 -2.08 37.24 -1.52
CA LEU A 52 -0.91 38.06 -1.26
C LEU A 52 -0.63 39.07 -2.40
N SER A 53 -0.84 38.69 -3.66
CA SER A 53 -0.67 39.56 -4.80
C SER A 53 -1.63 40.75 -4.72
N PHE A 54 -2.91 40.55 -4.40
CA PHE A 54 -3.87 41.60 -4.20
C PHE A 54 -3.53 42.49 -2.99
N LEU A 55 -3.11 41.88 -1.87
CA LEU A 55 -2.72 42.61 -0.67
C LEU A 55 -1.54 43.53 -0.96
N PHE A 56 -0.46 43.04 -1.58
CA PHE A 56 0.70 43.87 -1.92
C PHE A 56 0.38 44.95 -2.98
N MET A 57 -0.59 44.71 -3.86
CA MET A 57 -1.07 45.76 -4.76
C MET A 57 -1.79 46.88 -4.00
N ALA A 58 -2.61 46.54 -2.99
CA ALA A 58 -3.33 47.54 -2.18
C ALA A 58 -2.37 48.40 -1.33
N ILE A 59 -1.31 47.80 -0.78
CA ILE A 59 -0.33 48.48 0.08
C ILE A 59 0.92 48.95 -0.69
N ALA A 60 0.91 48.90 -2.02
CA ALA A 60 2.08 49.20 -2.86
C ALA A 60 2.69 50.59 -2.66
N LYS A 61 1.91 51.55 -2.15
CA LYS A 61 2.40 52.92 -1.82
C LYS A 61 3.24 52.95 -0.53
N PHE A 62 3.11 51.95 0.35
CA PHE A 62 3.75 51.92 1.67
C PHE A 62 4.87 50.91 1.77
N CYS A 63 4.92 49.91 0.87
CA CYS A 63 5.90 48.85 0.89
C CYS A 63 6.85 48.89 -0.31
N ALA A 64 8.15 48.67 -0.05
CA ALA A 64 9.12 48.55 -1.12
C ALA A 64 8.91 47.24 -1.92
N ALA A 65 8.97 47.29 -3.24
CA ALA A 65 8.67 46.16 -4.15
C ALA A 65 9.53 44.93 -3.90
N TRP A 66 10.77 45.09 -3.41
CA TRP A 66 11.67 43.98 -3.12
C TRP A 66 11.19 43.10 -1.95
N ILE A 67 10.45 43.67 -0.96
CA ILE A 67 9.87 42.94 0.16
C ILE A 67 8.84 41.91 -0.36
N ALA A 68 7.95 42.36 -1.24
CA ALA A 68 6.99 41.51 -1.90
C ALA A 68 7.68 40.39 -2.70
N GLY A 69 8.78 40.71 -3.41
CA GLY A 69 9.58 39.76 -4.15
C GLY A 69 10.15 38.64 -3.26
N ILE A 70 10.74 39.02 -2.12
CA ILE A 70 11.28 38.02 -1.16
C ILE A 70 10.17 37.10 -0.64
N ILE A 71 9.01 37.66 -0.26
CA ILE A 71 7.90 36.85 0.26
C ILE A 71 7.36 35.88 -0.80
N PHE A 72 7.24 36.33 -2.05
CA PHE A 72 6.80 35.45 -3.15
C PHE A 72 7.79 34.32 -3.44
N VAL A 73 9.09 34.60 -3.40
CA VAL A 73 10.14 33.58 -3.57
C VAL A 73 10.11 32.57 -2.43
N LEU A 74 9.98 33.03 -1.18
CA LEU A 74 9.88 32.13 -0.02
C LEU A 74 8.62 31.27 -0.08
N LEU A 75 7.50 31.82 -0.52
CA LEU A 75 6.25 31.07 -0.69
C LEU A 75 6.38 30.01 -1.79
N LEU A 76 7.02 30.35 -2.92
CA LEU A 76 7.31 29.40 -3.99
C LEU A 76 8.24 28.29 -3.52
N ALA A 77 9.29 28.61 -2.78
CA ALA A 77 10.23 27.65 -2.23
C ALA A 77 9.52 26.70 -1.24
N ALA A 78 8.67 27.22 -0.35
CA ALA A 78 7.89 26.42 0.58
C ALA A 78 6.93 25.47 -0.16
N ALA A 79 6.27 25.94 -1.22
CA ALA A 79 5.40 25.11 -2.05
C ALA A 79 6.20 24.00 -2.75
N ALA A 80 7.37 24.30 -3.30
CA ALA A 80 8.24 23.31 -3.95
C ALA A 80 8.69 22.22 -2.96
N VAL A 81 9.15 22.60 -1.76
CA VAL A 81 9.50 21.64 -0.70
C VAL A 81 8.29 20.79 -0.31
N GLY A 82 7.11 21.39 -0.16
CA GLY A 82 5.88 20.67 0.16
C GLY A 82 5.50 19.63 -0.91
N VAL A 83 5.61 19.98 -2.19
CA VAL A 83 5.34 19.05 -3.30
C VAL A 83 6.34 17.90 -3.32
N ILE A 84 7.64 18.18 -3.15
CA ILE A 84 8.69 17.15 -3.12
C ILE A 84 8.48 16.20 -1.94
N ALA A 85 8.20 16.72 -0.75
CA ALA A 85 7.93 15.91 0.43
C ALA A 85 6.68 15.02 0.26
N ALA A 86 5.61 15.56 -0.33
CA ALA A 86 4.39 14.80 -0.58
C ALA A 86 4.57 13.72 -1.66
N ASP A 87 5.39 13.97 -2.70
CA ASP A 87 5.72 12.95 -3.73
C ASP A 87 6.58 11.83 -3.12
N ALA A 88 7.56 12.15 -2.27
CA ALA A 88 8.37 11.17 -1.56
C ALA A 88 7.54 10.30 -0.60
N MET A 89 6.59 10.90 0.14
CA MET A 89 5.66 10.16 0.99
C MET A 89 4.77 9.20 0.18
N ARG A 90 4.33 9.64 -1.00
CA ARG A 90 3.54 8.80 -1.91
C ARG A 90 4.33 7.58 -2.37
N ASP A 91 5.56 7.78 -2.84
CA ASP A 91 6.43 6.69 -3.32
C ASP A 91 6.69 5.68 -2.18
N GLU A 92 6.87 6.13 -0.94
CA GLU A 92 7.04 5.27 0.23
C GLU A 92 5.77 4.47 0.55
N VAL A 93 4.59 5.08 0.51
CA VAL A 93 3.32 4.38 0.74
C VAL A 93 3.07 3.34 -0.36
N GLU A 94 3.33 3.67 -1.64
CA GLU A 94 3.22 2.71 -2.75
C GLU A 94 4.19 1.52 -2.58
N ARG A 95 5.40 1.78 -2.08
CA ARG A 95 6.40 0.74 -1.78
C ARG A 95 5.91 -0.18 -0.66
N GLN A 96 5.39 0.38 0.43
CA GLN A 96 4.86 -0.40 1.55
C GLN A 96 3.63 -1.23 1.14
N ASP A 97 2.72 -0.67 0.34
CA ASP A 97 1.57 -1.40 -0.20
C ASP A 97 1.99 -2.57 -1.10
N ALA A 98 3.01 -2.37 -1.94
CA ALA A 98 3.55 -3.43 -2.80
C ALA A 98 4.21 -4.54 -1.97
N GLN A 99 4.98 -4.17 -0.94
CA GLN A 99 5.59 -5.13 -0.03
C GLN A 99 4.54 -5.92 0.74
N LEU A 100 3.54 -5.24 1.31
CA LEU A 100 2.44 -5.90 2.02
C LEU A 100 1.67 -6.89 1.12
N LYS A 101 1.42 -6.53 -0.14
CA LYS A 101 0.80 -7.46 -1.10
C LYS A 101 1.65 -8.73 -1.31
N THR A 102 2.96 -8.58 -1.37
CA THR A 102 3.88 -9.71 -1.49
C THR A 102 3.88 -10.55 -0.21
N ASP A 103 3.94 -9.89 0.95
CA ASP A 103 3.99 -10.56 2.25
C ASP A 103 2.70 -11.34 2.58
N VAL A 104 1.54 -10.94 2.03
CA VAL A 104 0.30 -11.69 2.23
C VAL A 104 0.01 -12.71 1.11
N ALA A 105 0.72 -12.67 -0.01
CA ALA A 105 0.41 -13.48 -1.18
C ALA A 105 0.61 -14.99 -0.91
N ALA A 106 1.71 -15.35 -0.23
CA ALA A 106 2.05 -16.72 0.09
C ALA A 106 0.96 -17.38 0.96
N MET A 107 0.59 -16.73 2.04
CA MET A 107 -0.42 -17.24 2.97
C MET A 107 -1.82 -17.31 2.34
N ARG A 108 -2.19 -16.32 1.51
CA ARG A 108 -3.47 -16.35 0.75
C ARG A 108 -3.50 -17.48 -0.27
N ALA A 109 -2.37 -17.81 -0.89
CA ALA A 109 -2.28 -18.95 -1.78
C ALA A 109 -2.52 -20.25 -1.00
N LEU A 110 -1.91 -20.43 0.17
CA LEU A 110 -2.13 -21.60 1.05
C LEU A 110 -3.58 -21.70 1.53
N GLN A 111 -4.21 -20.59 1.90
CA GLN A 111 -5.64 -20.52 2.25
C GLN A 111 -6.53 -21.00 1.10
N SER A 112 -6.26 -20.50 -0.13
CA SER A 112 -7.01 -20.89 -1.32
C SER A 112 -6.84 -22.39 -1.64
N ARG A 113 -5.62 -22.92 -1.51
CA ARG A 113 -5.30 -24.35 -1.72
C ARG A 113 -6.02 -25.21 -0.68
N ALA A 114 -5.98 -24.83 0.60
CA ALA A 114 -6.67 -25.56 1.66
C ALA A 114 -8.19 -25.59 1.44
N ALA A 115 -8.78 -24.47 0.98
CA ALA A 115 -10.21 -24.45 0.65
C ALA A 115 -10.55 -25.33 -0.57
N ALA A 116 -9.70 -25.34 -1.60
CA ALA A 116 -9.88 -26.18 -2.79
C ALA A 116 -9.76 -27.68 -2.45
N LEU A 117 -8.89 -28.03 -1.50
CA LEU A 117 -8.70 -29.41 -1.05
C LEU A 117 -9.99 -30.04 -0.50
N VAL A 118 -10.79 -29.27 0.25
CA VAL A 118 -12.07 -29.73 0.83
C VAL A 118 -13.02 -30.24 -0.25
N SER A 119 -13.06 -29.57 -1.42
CA SER A 119 -13.93 -29.98 -2.53
C SER A 119 -13.44 -31.24 -3.27
N ARG A 120 -12.15 -31.58 -3.12
CA ARG A 120 -11.54 -32.75 -3.76
C ARG A 120 -11.59 -34.02 -2.90
N CYS A 121 -11.86 -33.91 -1.59
CA CYS A 121 -11.99 -35.05 -0.70
C CYS A 121 -13.33 -35.75 -0.93
N GLU A 122 -13.28 -37.04 -1.29
CA GLU A 122 -14.45 -37.91 -1.46
C GLU A 122 -14.88 -38.56 -0.14
N ASP A 123 -13.91 -38.97 0.70
CA ASP A 123 -14.18 -39.55 2.02
C ASP A 123 -14.70 -38.50 3.00
N ALA A 124 -15.83 -38.79 3.65
CA ALA A 124 -16.51 -37.88 4.56
C ALA A 124 -15.67 -37.51 5.80
N ALA A 125 -14.89 -38.47 6.33
CA ALA A 125 -14.02 -38.21 7.48
C ALA A 125 -12.83 -37.35 7.09
N LEU A 126 -12.18 -37.62 5.96
CA LEU A 126 -11.08 -36.82 5.43
C LEU A 126 -11.55 -35.39 5.10
N LYS A 127 -12.75 -35.27 4.51
CA LYS A 127 -13.36 -33.98 4.19
C LYS A 127 -13.60 -33.14 5.45
N ALA A 128 -14.06 -33.73 6.54
CA ALA A 128 -14.25 -33.06 7.81
C ALA A 128 -12.93 -32.51 8.40
N ASP A 129 -11.84 -33.31 8.30
CA ASP A 129 -10.52 -32.86 8.77
C ASP A 129 -9.89 -31.84 7.83
N ALA A 130 -10.07 -31.97 6.52
CA ALA A 130 -9.68 -30.92 5.55
C ALA A 130 -10.43 -29.60 5.79
N GLN A 131 -11.72 -29.66 6.15
CA GLN A 131 -12.51 -28.48 6.49
C GLN A 131 -11.94 -27.78 7.72
N LYS A 132 -11.60 -28.52 8.79
CA LYS A 132 -10.96 -27.95 9.99
C LYS A 132 -9.64 -27.25 9.64
N LEU A 133 -8.82 -27.89 8.79
CA LEU A 133 -7.57 -27.30 8.32
C LEU A 133 -7.82 -26.01 7.52
N SER A 134 -8.79 -26.03 6.60
CA SER A 134 -9.18 -24.86 5.81
C SER A 134 -9.65 -23.71 6.69
N ASP A 135 -10.47 -24.00 7.70
CA ASP A 135 -10.94 -23.02 8.67
C ASP A 135 -9.76 -22.45 9.52
N ALA A 136 -8.82 -23.31 9.92
CA ALA A 136 -7.62 -22.86 10.63
C ALA A 136 -6.77 -21.90 9.77
N PHE A 137 -6.59 -22.19 8.49
CA PHE A 137 -5.94 -21.26 7.53
C PHE A 137 -6.69 -19.96 7.40
N ARG A 138 -8.01 -19.99 7.30
CA ARG A 138 -8.86 -18.80 7.13
C ARG A 138 -8.74 -17.82 8.30
N TYR A 139 -8.57 -18.33 9.51
CA TYR A 139 -8.46 -17.50 10.73
C TYR A 139 -7.00 -17.18 11.11
N SER A 140 -6.03 -17.62 10.33
CA SER A 140 -4.61 -17.29 10.53
C SER A 140 -4.28 -15.91 10.00
N ASP A 141 -3.32 -15.23 10.64
CA ASP A 141 -2.78 -13.97 10.16
C ASP A 141 -2.20 -14.16 8.75
N PRO A 142 -2.62 -13.38 7.75
CA PRO A 142 -2.12 -13.52 6.40
C PRO A 142 -0.72 -12.92 6.18
N VAL A 143 -0.18 -12.13 7.13
CA VAL A 143 1.09 -11.42 6.95
C VAL A 143 2.27 -12.34 7.23
N THR A 144 3.14 -12.49 6.23
CA THR A 144 4.43 -13.17 6.34
C THR A 144 5.47 -12.22 6.92
N ASN A 145 6.28 -12.69 7.85
CA ASN A 145 7.44 -11.97 8.39
C ASN A 145 8.71 -12.81 8.33
N ALA A 146 9.85 -12.25 8.70
CA ALA A 146 11.13 -12.95 8.64
C ALA A 146 11.15 -14.25 9.48
N ALA A 147 10.45 -14.27 10.61
CA ALA A 147 10.40 -15.43 11.49
C ALA A 147 9.46 -16.55 11.00
N THR A 148 8.53 -16.23 10.10
CA THR A 148 7.55 -17.21 9.59
C THR A 148 7.89 -17.77 8.21
N LYS A 149 8.85 -17.19 7.47
CA LYS A 149 9.20 -17.59 6.11
C LYS A 149 9.57 -19.05 5.98
N ASP A 150 10.41 -19.55 6.87
CA ASP A 150 10.91 -20.93 6.79
C ASP A 150 9.78 -21.93 7.04
N ILE A 151 8.96 -21.69 8.07
CA ILE A 151 7.82 -22.56 8.38
C ILE A 151 6.71 -22.46 7.31
N GLU A 152 6.54 -21.32 6.66
CA GLU A 152 5.61 -21.18 5.53
C GLU A 152 6.09 -21.95 4.30
N HIS A 153 7.41 -22.02 4.07
CA HIS A 153 7.99 -22.85 3.02
C HIS A 153 7.76 -24.35 3.29
N GLU A 154 8.02 -24.80 4.52
CA GLU A 154 7.73 -26.17 4.93
C GLU A 154 6.24 -26.51 4.82
N LEU A 155 5.37 -25.57 5.22
CA LEU A 155 3.94 -25.70 5.14
C LEU A 155 3.46 -25.82 3.68
N SER A 156 4.06 -25.05 2.76
CA SER A 156 3.78 -25.15 1.33
C SER A 156 4.17 -26.52 0.79
N ALA A 157 5.35 -27.06 1.15
CA ALA A 157 5.78 -28.39 0.75
C ALA A 157 4.84 -29.49 1.30
N CYS A 158 4.43 -29.36 2.57
CA CYS A 158 3.46 -30.28 3.17
C CYS A 158 2.10 -30.23 2.45
N MET A 159 1.65 -29.06 2.02
CA MET A 159 0.43 -28.92 1.22
C MET A 159 0.57 -29.56 -0.17
N ASP A 160 1.74 -29.49 -0.80
CA ASP A 160 2.02 -30.17 -2.08
C ASP A 160 1.94 -31.70 -1.94
N GLU A 161 2.46 -32.24 -0.85
CA GLU A 161 2.37 -33.69 -0.52
C GLU A 161 0.91 -34.08 -0.25
N LEU A 162 0.19 -33.25 0.52
CA LEU A 162 -1.22 -33.49 0.86
C LEU A 162 -2.11 -33.48 -0.39
N GLU A 163 -1.93 -32.52 -1.30
CA GLU A 163 -2.69 -32.52 -2.55
C GLU A 163 -2.45 -33.75 -3.40
N ARG A 164 -1.22 -34.24 -3.45
CA ARG A 164 -0.89 -35.53 -4.14
C ARG A 164 -1.56 -36.71 -3.47
N ALA A 165 -1.46 -36.83 -2.15
CA ALA A 165 -2.09 -37.95 -1.42
C ALA A 165 -3.62 -37.99 -1.63
N VAL A 166 -4.27 -36.80 -1.69
CA VAL A 166 -5.71 -36.71 -1.98
C VAL A 166 -6.02 -37.11 -3.42
N LEU A 167 -5.19 -36.75 -4.41
CA LEU A 167 -5.35 -37.13 -5.81
C LEU A 167 -5.16 -38.65 -6.01
N ASP A 168 -4.24 -39.24 -5.27
CA ASP A 168 -3.94 -40.68 -5.31
C ASP A 168 -4.94 -41.51 -4.47
N ASN A 169 -5.94 -40.86 -3.83
CA ASN A 169 -6.89 -41.47 -2.91
C ASN A 169 -6.24 -42.23 -1.72
N ASP A 170 -5.03 -41.81 -1.33
CA ASP A 170 -4.34 -42.34 -0.14
C ASP A 170 -4.85 -41.60 1.12
N THR A 171 -5.94 -42.12 1.68
CA THR A 171 -6.65 -41.53 2.82
C THR A 171 -5.79 -41.54 4.10
N GLU A 172 -4.95 -42.56 4.30
CA GLU A 172 -4.14 -42.63 5.52
C GLU A 172 -2.98 -41.62 5.49
N SER A 173 -2.25 -41.54 4.38
CA SER A 173 -1.21 -40.52 4.20
C SER A 173 -1.81 -39.09 4.27
N ALA A 174 -2.98 -38.87 3.64
CA ALA A 174 -3.66 -37.58 3.68
C ALA A 174 -4.02 -37.14 5.12
N LYS A 175 -4.52 -38.05 5.97
CA LYS A 175 -4.81 -37.76 7.39
C LYS A 175 -3.56 -37.39 8.18
N VAL A 176 -2.44 -38.07 7.95
CA VAL A 176 -1.15 -37.74 8.60
C VAL A 176 -0.68 -36.35 8.17
N LEU A 177 -0.75 -36.04 6.88
CA LEU A 177 -0.34 -34.75 6.33
C LEU A 177 -1.23 -33.61 6.79
N ILE A 178 -2.55 -33.80 6.92
CA ILE A 178 -3.46 -32.81 7.51
C ILE A 178 -3.03 -32.46 8.95
N LYS A 179 -2.72 -33.44 9.76
CA LYS A 179 -2.25 -33.23 11.14
C LYS A 179 -0.92 -32.49 11.17
N ARG A 180 0.02 -32.82 10.28
CA ARG A 180 1.30 -32.14 10.15
C ARG A 180 1.13 -30.71 9.72
N ALA A 181 0.32 -30.42 8.69
CA ALA A 181 0.01 -29.08 8.24
C ALA A 181 -0.67 -28.24 9.34
N ALA A 182 -1.60 -28.82 10.09
CA ALA A 182 -2.25 -28.15 11.23
C ALA A 182 -1.26 -27.79 12.35
N ALA A 183 -0.30 -28.69 12.66
CA ALA A 183 0.74 -28.42 13.65
C ALA A 183 1.71 -27.31 13.20
N GLN A 184 2.15 -27.34 11.94
CA GLN A 184 3.00 -26.30 11.35
C GLN A 184 2.29 -24.96 11.31
N LEU A 185 0.99 -24.92 10.97
CA LEU A 185 0.18 -23.70 10.99
C LEU A 185 0.02 -23.13 12.40
N ALA A 186 -0.18 -23.99 13.40
CA ALA A 186 -0.26 -23.57 14.81
C ALA A 186 1.06 -22.97 15.28
N GLU A 187 2.20 -23.56 14.92
CA GLU A 187 3.53 -23.03 15.24
C GLU A 187 3.79 -21.70 14.52
N ARG A 188 3.45 -21.60 13.24
CA ARG A 188 3.50 -20.34 12.48
C ARG A 188 2.69 -19.23 13.19
N ASN A 189 1.46 -19.55 13.62
CA ASN A 189 0.60 -18.59 14.32
C ASN A 189 1.15 -18.19 15.71
N ARG A 190 1.89 -19.10 16.35
CA ARG A 190 2.62 -18.79 17.60
C ARG A 190 3.75 -17.79 17.34
N LEU A 191 4.54 -17.99 16.28
CA LEU A 191 5.61 -17.09 15.89
C LEU A 191 5.11 -15.69 15.51
N CYS A 192 3.95 -15.60 14.87
CA CYS A 192 3.32 -14.31 14.56
C CYS A 192 2.93 -13.49 15.79
N LYS A 193 2.60 -14.15 16.90
CA LYS A 193 2.19 -13.45 18.15
C LYS A 193 3.39 -12.98 18.99
N LEU A 194 4.58 -13.47 18.71
CA LEU A 194 5.80 -13.15 19.45
C LEU A 194 6.55 -11.94 18.85
N ASN A 195 6.18 -11.52 17.66
CA ASN A 195 6.70 -10.35 16.94
C ASN A 195 5.65 -9.27 16.78
#